data_3317a58af600102a305cd8baffe5eed2
#
_entry.id   3317a58af600102a305cd8baffe5eed2
#
_cell.length_a   1.000
_cell.length_b   1.000
_cell.length_c   1.000
_cell.angle_alpha   90.00
_cell.angle_beta   90.00
_cell.angle_gamma   90.00
#
_symmetry.space_group_name_H-M   'P 1'
#
loop_
_entity.id
_entity.type
_entity.pdbx_description
1 polymer ?
#
loop_
_entity_poly.entity_id
_entity_poly.type
_entity_poly.pdbx_seq_one_letter_code
_entity_poly.pdbx_strand_id
1 'polypeptide(L)'
;MKIGDNFLGFGISGKGLSIQRKKMNLIAENLANGNTVRTEDGKPINRKVLTVKQKDIPFNDTFNDMKSTIKLAATNSNHISTPSTFEFNSPQKNGLEFNVNDDTTQGDIVYMPEHPDANQDGYVQLSNINTINEMVDMIAATRSYEANLTAFNSSKQMAKDSLEI
;
A
#
# COMPACT_ATOMS: atom_id res chain seq x y z
N MET A 1 -26.88 6.04 -16.33
CA MET A 1 -25.62 5.58 -15.70
C MET A 1 -25.33 6.51 -14.54
N LYS A 2 -25.14 6.03 -13.31
CA LYS A 2 -24.92 6.94 -12.16
C LYS A 2 -23.47 7.42 -12.18
N ILE A 3 -23.25 8.73 -12.20
CA ILE A 3 -21.93 9.40 -12.19
C ILE A 3 -21.04 8.89 -11.03
N GLY A 4 -21.67 8.43 -9.93
CA GLY A 4 -20.95 7.88 -8.77
C GLY A 4 -20.11 6.63 -9.02
N ASP A 5 -20.49 5.78 -9.99
CA ASP A 5 -19.78 4.53 -10.26
C ASP A 5 -18.43 4.76 -10.98
N ASN A 6 -18.33 5.83 -11.77
CA ASN A 6 -17.07 6.17 -12.46
C ASN A 6 -15.98 6.64 -11.48
N PHE A 7 -16.35 7.30 -10.37
CA PHE A 7 -15.38 7.71 -9.35
C PHE A 7 -14.82 6.53 -8.54
N LEU A 8 -15.59 5.44 -8.44
CA LEU A 8 -15.09 4.22 -7.76
C LEU A 8 -13.90 3.62 -8.50
N GLY A 9 -13.93 3.57 -9.84
CA GLY A 9 -12.82 3.10 -10.67
C GLY A 9 -11.54 3.90 -10.47
N PHE A 10 -11.63 5.23 -10.37
CA PHE A 10 -10.48 6.07 -10.05
C PHE A 10 -9.89 5.75 -8.67
N GLY A 11 -10.76 5.61 -7.67
CA GLY A 11 -10.33 5.31 -6.31
C GLY A 11 -9.58 3.98 -6.22
N ILE A 12 -10.10 2.94 -6.85
CA ILE A 12 -9.49 1.60 -6.86
C ILE A 12 -8.16 1.61 -7.62
N SER A 13 -8.14 2.14 -8.84
CA SER A 13 -6.92 2.21 -9.66
C SER A 13 -5.85 3.08 -9.00
N GLY A 14 -6.23 4.21 -8.39
CA GLY A 14 -5.29 5.07 -7.66
C GLY A 14 -4.67 4.39 -6.44
N LYS A 15 -5.46 3.62 -5.68
CA LYS A 15 -4.95 2.80 -4.58
C LYS A 15 -4.01 1.70 -5.10
N GLY A 16 -4.37 1.04 -6.20
CA GLY A 16 -3.53 0.05 -6.87
C GLY A 16 -2.18 0.62 -7.29
N LEU A 17 -2.15 1.80 -7.91
CA LEU A 17 -0.91 2.51 -8.26
C LEU A 17 -0.04 2.81 -7.04
N SER A 18 -0.65 3.26 -5.94
CA SER A 18 0.07 3.54 -4.69
C SER A 18 0.72 2.29 -4.10
N ILE A 19 0.00 1.15 -4.10
CA ILE A 19 0.51 -0.15 -3.64
C ILE A 19 1.72 -0.56 -4.48
N GLN A 20 1.58 -0.57 -5.81
CA GLN A 20 2.64 -1.03 -6.69
C GLN A 20 3.89 -0.14 -6.61
N ARG A 21 3.71 1.18 -6.49
CA ARG A 21 4.83 2.10 -6.28
C ARG A 21 5.58 1.81 -4.98
N LYS A 22 4.86 1.59 -3.87
CA LYS A 22 5.50 1.22 -2.59
C LYS A 22 6.22 -0.12 -2.69
N LYS A 23 5.59 -1.11 -3.37
CA LYS A 23 6.22 -2.42 -3.59
C LYS A 23 7.51 -2.28 -4.39
N MET A 24 7.50 -1.54 -5.50
CA MET A 24 8.70 -1.29 -6.31
C MET A 24 9.83 -0.60 -5.52
N ASN A 25 9.49 0.38 -4.67
CA ASN A 25 10.49 1.05 -3.84
C ASN A 25 11.15 0.09 -2.85
N LEU A 26 10.38 -0.79 -2.19
CA LEU A 26 10.93 -1.78 -1.27
C LEU A 26 11.78 -2.84 -1.98
N ILE A 27 11.35 -3.28 -3.17
CA ILE A 27 12.13 -4.22 -3.98
C ILE A 27 13.44 -3.57 -4.41
N ALA A 28 13.43 -2.29 -4.82
CA ALA A 28 14.63 -1.55 -5.18
C ALA A 28 15.59 -1.41 -3.97
N GLU A 29 15.06 -1.17 -2.78
CA GLU A 29 15.84 -1.14 -1.53
C GLU A 29 16.44 -2.51 -1.22
N ASN A 30 15.67 -3.60 -1.34
CA ASN A 30 16.15 -4.96 -1.18
C ASN A 30 17.27 -5.27 -2.19
N LEU A 31 17.06 -4.92 -3.46
CA LEU A 31 18.03 -5.16 -4.53
C LEU A 31 19.34 -4.40 -4.28
N ALA A 32 19.26 -3.15 -3.85
CA ALA A 32 20.42 -2.35 -3.51
C ALA A 32 21.23 -2.95 -2.34
N ASN A 33 20.54 -3.58 -1.38
CA ASN A 33 21.13 -4.15 -0.18
C ASN A 33 21.37 -5.67 -0.27
N GLY A 34 21.06 -6.30 -1.41
CA GLY A 34 21.18 -7.76 -1.56
C GLY A 34 22.58 -8.32 -1.32
N ASN A 35 23.62 -7.53 -1.59
CA ASN A 35 25.01 -7.91 -1.36
C ASN A 35 25.60 -7.35 -0.05
N THR A 36 24.78 -6.66 0.76
CA THR A 36 25.26 -6.08 2.02
C THR A 36 25.27 -7.14 3.11
N VAL A 37 26.46 -7.51 3.55
CA VAL A 37 26.68 -8.57 4.55
C VAL A 37 26.45 -8.04 5.96
N ARG A 38 26.82 -6.77 6.23
CA ARG A 38 26.81 -6.21 7.57
C ARG A 38 26.37 -4.75 7.58
N THR A 39 25.44 -4.42 8.47
CA THR A 39 25.05 -3.05 8.82
C THR A 39 25.92 -2.50 9.94
N GLU A 40 25.76 -1.21 10.25
CA GLU A 40 26.40 -0.55 11.40
C GLU A 40 26.12 -1.29 12.72
N ASP A 41 24.95 -1.94 12.83
CA ASP A 41 24.55 -2.75 13.99
C ASP A 41 25.18 -4.15 14.01
N GLY A 42 25.99 -4.50 13.04
CA GLY A 42 26.70 -5.79 12.97
C GLY A 42 25.86 -6.98 12.55
N LYS A 43 24.64 -6.76 12.02
CA LYS A 43 23.72 -7.80 11.54
C LYS A 43 23.57 -7.71 10.03
N PRO A 44 23.26 -8.84 9.34
CA PRO A 44 22.92 -8.80 7.92
C PRO A 44 21.59 -8.06 7.71
N ILE A 45 21.42 -7.46 6.53
CA ILE A 45 20.17 -6.83 6.15
C ILE A 45 19.12 -7.90 5.83
N ASN A 46 17.97 -7.79 6.44
CA ASN A 46 16.83 -8.63 6.15
C ASN A 46 15.99 -8.09 4.98
N ARG A 47 15.39 -9.01 4.22
CA ARG A 47 14.44 -8.70 3.16
C ARG A 47 13.23 -7.95 3.71
N LYS A 48 12.88 -6.81 3.12
CA LYS A 48 11.68 -6.07 3.48
C LYS A 48 10.50 -6.49 2.60
N VAL A 49 9.37 -6.77 3.22
CA VAL A 49 8.14 -7.22 2.55
C VAL A 49 7.00 -6.27 2.85
N LEU A 50 6.27 -5.86 1.80
CA LEU A 50 5.08 -5.04 1.94
C LEU A 50 3.86 -5.90 2.23
N THR A 51 3.25 -5.69 3.39
CA THR A 51 1.94 -6.25 3.73
C THR A 51 0.88 -5.15 3.63
N VAL A 52 -0.15 -5.40 2.84
CA VAL A 52 -1.27 -4.48 2.67
C VAL A 52 -2.49 -5.07 3.35
N LYS A 53 -3.06 -4.32 4.28
CA LYS A 53 -4.30 -4.69 4.97
C LYS A 53 -5.35 -3.62 4.74
N GLN A 54 -6.60 -4.01 4.74
CA GLN A 54 -7.69 -3.06 4.84
C GLN A 54 -7.70 -2.54 6.27
N LYS A 55 -7.79 -1.23 6.45
CA LYS A 55 -7.95 -0.64 7.77
C LYS A 55 -9.30 -1.03 8.33
N ASP A 56 -9.30 -1.68 9.49
CA ASP A 56 -10.54 -2.02 10.18
C ASP A 56 -11.26 -0.74 10.61
N ILE A 57 -12.54 -0.67 10.28
CA ILE A 57 -13.40 0.45 10.68
C ILE A 57 -14.08 0.03 11.98
N PRO A 58 -13.82 0.69 13.10
CA PRO A 58 -14.49 0.38 14.33
C PRO A 58 -16.01 0.61 14.17
N PHE A 59 -16.81 -0.28 14.76
CA PHE A 59 -18.28 -0.24 14.67
C PHE A 59 -18.85 1.12 15.05
N ASN A 60 -18.28 1.77 16.08
CA ASN A 60 -18.71 3.10 16.51
C ASN A 60 -18.62 4.16 15.41
N ASP A 61 -17.59 4.08 14.57
CA ASP A 61 -17.40 5.01 13.47
C ASP A 61 -18.44 4.77 12.36
N THR A 62 -18.70 3.50 12.05
CA THR A 62 -19.73 3.10 11.08
C THR A 62 -21.12 3.50 11.59
N PHE A 63 -21.38 3.31 12.88
CA PHE A 63 -22.63 3.67 13.52
C PHE A 63 -22.86 5.19 13.51
N ASN A 64 -21.83 5.98 13.80
CA ASN A 64 -21.92 7.43 13.78
C ASN A 64 -22.15 7.97 12.36
N ASP A 65 -21.56 7.35 11.34
CA ASP A 65 -21.81 7.72 9.94
C ASP A 65 -23.25 7.39 9.53
N MET A 66 -23.77 6.23 9.90
CA MET A 66 -25.17 5.88 9.65
C MET A 66 -26.11 6.85 10.35
N LYS A 67 -25.82 7.22 11.60
CA LYS A 67 -26.62 8.17 12.37
C LYS A 67 -26.64 9.57 11.75
N SER A 68 -25.53 10.03 11.17
CA SER A 68 -25.44 11.32 10.47
C SER A 68 -26.18 11.33 9.13
N THR A 69 -26.38 10.14 8.53
CA THR A 69 -27.05 10.00 7.22
C THR A 69 -28.58 9.93 7.36
N ILE A 70 -29.10 9.60 8.55
CA ILE A 70 -30.55 9.55 8.81
C ILE A 70 -31.06 10.98 8.97
N LYS A 71 -31.60 11.54 7.89
CA LYS A 71 -32.33 12.80 7.95
C LYS A 71 -33.71 12.54 8.51
N LEU A 72 -33.97 13.02 9.70
CA LEU A 72 -35.36 13.08 10.22
C LEU A 72 -36.14 14.07 9.35
N ALA A 73 -37.20 13.61 8.74
CA ALA A 73 -38.12 14.50 8.01
C ALA A 73 -38.81 15.41 9.04
N ALA A 74 -38.39 16.66 9.10
CA ALA A 74 -39.10 17.67 9.90
C ALA A 74 -40.37 18.08 9.17
N THR A 75 -41.54 17.78 9.75
CA THR A 75 -42.84 18.16 9.20
C THR A 75 -43.23 19.61 9.48
N ASN A 76 -42.45 20.33 10.28
CA ASN A 76 -42.69 21.74 10.61
C ASN A 76 -41.33 22.52 10.66
N SER A 77 -41.30 23.71 10.06
CA SER A 77 -40.14 24.59 9.98
C SER A 77 -39.65 25.10 11.36
N ASN A 78 -40.48 24.99 12.39
CA ASN A 78 -40.08 25.34 13.76
C ASN A 78 -39.45 24.19 14.56
N HIS A 79 -39.39 22.98 13.98
CA HIS A 79 -38.57 21.93 14.58
C HIS A 79 -37.10 22.29 14.39
N ILE A 80 -36.39 22.33 15.50
CA ILE A 80 -34.92 22.57 15.56
C ILE A 80 -34.27 21.62 14.59
N SER A 81 -33.90 22.11 13.42
CA SER A 81 -32.93 21.43 12.58
C SER A 81 -31.59 21.54 13.33
N THR A 82 -31.14 20.43 13.91
CA THR A 82 -29.75 20.33 14.32
C THR A 82 -28.93 20.83 13.15
N PRO A 83 -28.04 21.84 13.33
CA PRO A 83 -27.20 22.27 12.26
C PRO A 83 -26.43 21.06 11.76
N SER A 84 -26.81 20.60 10.57
CA SER A 84 -25.99 19.62 9.88
C SER A 84 -24.72 20.33 9.49
N THR A 85 -23.76 20.35 10.39
CA THR A 85 -22.39 20.58 10.01
C THR A 85 -22.06 19.47 9.04
N PHE A 86 -22.25 19.73 7.75
CA PHE A 86 -21.73 18.92 6.69
C PHE A 86 -20.21 19.10 6.72
N GLU A 87 -19.58 18.49 7.70
CA GLU A 87 -18.15 18.26 7.60
C GLU A 87 -17.97 17.19 6.53
N PHE A 88 -17.71 17.64 5.31
CA PHE A 88 -17.20 16.81 4.22
C PHE A 88 -15.80 16.24 4.55
N ASN A 89 -15.43 16.24 5.79
CA ASN A 89 -14.25 15.60 6.35
C ASN A 89 -14.58 14.21 6.90
N SER A 90 -15.31 13.41 6.13
CA SER A 90 -15.22 11.98 6.35
C SER A 90 -13.81 11.58 5.90
N PRO A 91 -12.87 11.31 6.81
CA PRO A 91 -11.66 10.63 6.39
C PRO A 91 -12.15 9.38 5.67
N GLN A 92 -11.64 9.14 4.46
CA GLN A 92 -12.00 7.95 3.72
C GLN A 92 -11.69 6.74 4.62
N LYS A 93 -12.72 6.28 5.33
CA LYS A 93 -12.58 5.23 6.37
C LYS A 93 -12.14 3.89 5.78
N ASN A 94 -12.26 3.73 4.47
CA ASN A 94 -11.79 2.57 3.73
C ASN A 94 -10.33 2.76 3.29
N GLY A 95 -9.44 3.09 4.22
CA GLY A 95 -8.02 3.23 3.98
C GLY A 95 -7.34 1.87 3.81
N LEU A 96 -6.26 1.86 3.02
CA LEU A 96 -5.30 0.77 3.02
C LEU A 96 -4.22 1.09 4.05
N GLU A 97 -3.92 0.14 4.90
CA GLU A 97 -2.80 0.19 5.82
C GLU A 97 -1.61 -0.54 5.18
N PHE A 98 -0.47 0.13 5.18
CA PHE A 98 0.77 -0.38 4.60
C PHE A 98 1.73 -0.68 5.74
N ASN A 99 2.00 -1.95 5.96
CA ASN A 99 2.98 -2.39 6.93
C ASN A 99 4.18 -2.96 6.20
N VAL A 100 5.36 -2.44 6.51
CA VAL A 100 6.63 -2.99 6.05
C VAL A 100 7.14 -3.90 7.16
N ASN A 101 7.32 -5.16 6.84
CA ASN A 101 7.83 -6.15 7.76
C ASN A 101 9.17 -6.67 7.24
N ASP A 102 10.11 -6.87 8.15
CA ASP A 102 11.35 -7.54 7.83
C ASP A 102 11.13 -9.06 7.85
N ASP A 103 11.63 -9.74 6.82
CA ASP A 103 11.63 -11.20 6.77
C ASP A 103 12.74 -11.70 7.70
N THR A 104 12.35 -12.38 8.76
CA THR A 104 13.27 -12.91 9.77
C THR A 104 13.91 -14.25 9.39
N THR A 105 13.68 -14.73 8.17
CA THR A 105 14.32 -15.94 7.66
C THR A 105 15.83 -15.73 7.64
N GLN A 106 16.58 -16.70 8.12
CA GLN A 106 18.03 -16.62 8.15
C GLN A 106 18.57 -16.74 6.71
N GLY A 107 19.50 -15.84 6.36
CA GLY A 107 20.21 -15.92 5.08
C GLY A 107 21.25 -17.06 5.05
N ASP A 108 21.79 -17.32 3.88
CA ASP A 108 22.78 -18.38 3.66
C ASP A 108 24.07 -18.09 4.44
N ILE A 109 24.66 -19.16 5.01
CA ILE A 109 25.95 -19.11 5.69
C ILE A 109 27.00 -19.67 4.73
N VAL A 110 27.99 -18.85 4.39
CA VAL A 110 29.05 -19.22 3.45
C VAL A 110 30.40 -19.14 4.13
N TYR A 111 31.29 -20.11 3.82
CA TYR A 111 32.66 -20.13 4.33
C TYR A 111 33.52 -19.17 3.50
N MET A 112 33.94 -18.04 4.10
CA MET A 112 34.77 -16.99 3.51
C MET A 112 35.77 -16.46 4.56
N PRO A 113 36.84 -17.17 4.87
CA PRO A 113 37.75 -16.80 5.96
C PRO A 113 38.52 -15.49 5.72
N GLU A 114 38.66 -15.05 4.47
CA GLU A 114 39.31 -13.78 4.12
C GLU A 114 38.35 -12.56 4.18
N HIS A 115 37.10 -12.79 4.43
CA HIS A 115 36.14 -11.70 4.50
C HIS A 115 36.27 -10.94 5.83
N PRO A 116 36.24 -9.59 5.83
CA PRO A 116 36.40 -8.79 7.04
C PRO A 116 35.32 -9.03 8.11
N ASP A 117 34.16 -9.52 7.70
CA ASP A 117 33.03 -9.82 8.58
C ASP A 117 32.92 -11.31 8.93
N ALA A 118 33.94 -12.10 8.64
CA ALA A 118 33.94 -13.52 8.98
C ALA A 118 34.01 -13.72 10.50
N ASN A 119 33.26 -14.72 10.98
CA ASN A 119 33.35 -15.17 12.36
C ASN A 119 34.71 -15.82 12.64
N GLN A 120 35.00 -16.16 13.90
CA GLN A 120 36.20 -16.84 14.30
C GLN A 120 36.41 -18.19 13.57
N ASP A 121 35.35 -18.80 13.10
CA ASP A 121 35.34 -20.06 12.33
C ASP A 121 35.43 -19.84 10.81
N GLY A 122 35.54 -18.57 10.34
CA GLY A 122 35.63 -18.22 8.91
C GLY A 122 34.29 -18.22 8.16
N TYR A 123 33.13 -18.22 8.85
CA TYR A 123 31.82 -18.18 8.22
C TYR A 123 31.25 -16.78 8.22
N VAL A 124 30.56 -16.45 7.12
CA VAL A 124 29.84 -15.18 6.91
C VAL A 124 28.36 -15.49 6.67
N GLN A 125 27.48 -14.80 7.39
CA GLN A 125 26.06 -14.87 7.14
C GLN A 125 25.68 -13.81 6.10
N LEU A 126 25.16 -14.24 4.96
CA LEU A 126 24.67 -13.36 3.91
C LEU A 126 23.26 -12.87 4.23
N SER A 127 22.82 -11.83 3.50
CA SER A 127 21.43 -11.39 3.48
C SER A 127 20.51 -12.50 2.95
N ASN A 128 19.25 -12.52 3.42
CA ASN A 128 18.21 -13.44 2.89
C ASN A 128 17.55 -12.92 1.60
N ILE A 129 18.17 -11.93 0.95
CA ILE A 129 17.65 -11.31 -0.28
C ILE A 129 18.15 -12.09 -1.50
N ASN A 130 17.23 -12.66 -2.26
CA ASN A 130 17.54 -13.28 -3.55
C ASN A 130 17.33 -12.27 -4.68
N THR A 131 18.43 -11.75 -5.23
CA THR A 131 18.44 -10.72 -6.28
C THR A 131 17.61 -11.11 -7.52
N ILE A 132 17.64 -12.39 -7.92
CA ILE A 132 16.89 -12.86 -9.09
C ILE A 132 15.38 -12.80 -8.81
N ASN A 133 14.96 -13.26 -7.64
CA ASN A 133 13.57 -13.21 -7.24
C ASN A 133 13.07 -11.77 -7.11
N GLU A 134 13.88 -10.88 -6.54
CA GLU A 134 13.54 -9.46 -6.45
C GLU A 134 13.40 -8.80 -7.83
N MET A 135 14.25 -9.15 -8.80
CA MET A 135 14.11 -8.65 -10.18
C MET A 135 12.81 -9.13 -10.83
N VAL A 136 12.43 -10.41 -10.62
CA VAL A 136 11.16 -10.94 -11.14
C VAL A 136 9.98 -10.23 -10.47
N ASP A 137 10.04 -10.01 -9.17
CA ASP A 137 9.03 -9.26 -8.41
C ASP A 137 8.94 -7.79 -8.88
N MET A 138 10.06 -7.16 -9.23
CA MET A 138 10.10 -5.81 -9.80
C MET A 138 9.37 -5.75 -11.14
N ILE A 139 9.64 -6.71 -12.04
CA ILE A 139 8.97 -6.78 -13.35
C ILE A 139 7.45 -6.98 -13.15
N ALA A 140 7.06 -7.87 -12.25
CA ALA A 140 5.64 -8.13 -11.96
C ALA A 140 4.95 -6.87 -11.39
N ALA A 141 5.61 -6.15 -10.47
CA ALA A 141 5.09 -4.91 -9.89
C ALA A 141 4.97 -3.80 -10.95
N THR A 142 5.96 -3.68 -11.85
CA THR A 142 5.94 -2.70 -12.96
C THR A 142 4.78 -2.99 -13.92
N ARG A 143 4.57 -4.27 -14.31
CA ARG A 143 3.45 -4.66 -15.16
C ARG A 143 2.09 -4.37 -14.51
N SER A 144 2.00 -4.64 -13.20
CA SER A 144 0.79 -4.35 -12.44
C SER A 144 0.54 -2.84 -12.32
N TYR A 145 1.60 -2.04 -12.21
CA TYR A 145 1.51 -0.58 -12.22
C TYR A 145 1.01 -0.06 -13.57
N GLU A 146 1.58 -0.54 -14.69
CA GLU A 146 1.16 -0.18 -16.04
C GLU A 146 -0.32 -0.54 -16.31
N ALA A 147 -0.75 -1.71 -15.84
CA ALA A 147 -2.16 -2.14 -15.94
C ALA A 147 -3.11 -1.21 -15.17
N ASN A 148 -2.75 -0.85 -13.94
CA ASN A 148 -3.52 0.08 -13.12
C ASN A 148 -3.55 1.49 -13.74
N LEU A 149 -2.44 1.94 -14.35
CA LEU A 149 -2.37 3.22 -15.03
C LEU A 149 -3.28 3.24 -16.27
N THR A 150 -3.30 2.15 -17.05
CA THR A 150 -4.19 1.98 -18.20
C THR A 150 -5.65 2.00 -17.76
N ALA A 151 -6.01 1.29 -16.70
CA ALA A 151 -7.36 1.29 -16.14
C ALA A 151 -7.77 2.68 -15.63
N PHE A 152 -6.86 3.41 -14.99
CA PHE A 152 -7.07 4.78 -14.56
C PHE A 152 -7.37 5.72 -15.73
N ASN A 153 -6.56 5.64 -16.79
CA ASN A 153 -6.75 6.46 -18.01
C ASN A 153 -8.06 6.11 -18.72
N SER A 154 -8.43 4.84 -18.80
CA SER A 154 -9.72 4.40 -19.36
C SER A 154 -10.90 4.95 -18.56
N SER A 155 -10.82 4.91 -17.23
CA SER A 155 -11.84 5.51 -16.36
C SER A 155 -11.94 7.01 -16.55
N LYS A 156 -10.79 7.70 -16.74
CA LYS A 156 -10.75 9.14 -17.05
C LYS A 156 -11.45 9.44 -18.38
N GLN A 157 -11.17 8.64 -19.43
CA GLN A 157 -11.81 8.83 -20.73
C GLN A 157 -13.32 8.63 -20.65
N MET A 158 -13.77 7.54 -19.99
CA MET A 158 -15.21 7.30 -19.77
C MET A 158 -15.89 8.46 -19.01
N ALA A 159 -15.21 9.04 -18.03
CA ALA A 159 -15.73 10.19 -17.30
C ALA A 159 -15.86 11.42 -18.20
N LYS A 160 -14.86 11.68 -19.07
CA LYS A 160 -14.93 12.77 -20.07
C LYS A 160 -16.07 12.57 -21.04
N ASP A 161 -16.18 11.38 -21.65
CA ASP A 161 -17.21 11.05 -22.61
C ASP A 161 -18.63 11.19 -22.00
N SER A 162 -18.76 10.89 -20.69
CA SER A 162 -20.03 11.08 -19.96
C SER A 162 -20.40 12.53 -19.71
N LEU A 163 -19.44 13.46 -19.77
CA LEU A 163 -19.66 14.90 -19.57
C LEU A 163 -19.89 15.63 -20.91
N GLU A 164 -19.49 15.04 -22.02
CA GLU A 164 -19.64 15.61 -23.36
C GLU A 164 -21.00 15.26 -24.00
N ILE A 165 -21.82 14.40 -23.36
CA ILE A 165 -23.19 14.05 -23.74
C ILE A 165 -24.18 14.96 -23.00
#